data_ba154744ba4b1aadc620e878e86ae216
#
_entry.id   ba154744ba4b1aadc620e878e86ae216
#
_cell.length_a   1.000
_cell.length_b   1.000
_cell.length_c   1.000
_cell.angle_alpha   90.00
_cell.angle_beta   90.00
_cell.angle_gamma   90.00
#
_symmetry.space_group_name_H-M   'P 1'
#
loop_
_entity.id
_entity.type
_entity.pdbx_description
1 polymer ?
#
loop_
_entity_poly.entity_id
_entity_poly.type
_entity_poly.pdbx_seq_one_letter_code
_entity_poly.pdbx_strand_id
1 'polypeptide(L)'
;YGLTKYEGEEAVRSLCEKHYIARTSWLYGHHGKNFVETMISLADRAEVKVVDDQIGCPTWTVELANGIVKLLSKPYGTYHVCGSGFTSWYGFAKEIYKQAGLEVNLQPCTTAEFPRPAKRPTYSVMDNDGICRKWQTALHDYIELRDV
;
A
#
# COMPACT_ATOMS: atom_id res chain seq x y z
N TYR A 1 -10.05 -0.33 14.21
CA TYR A 1 -8.83 0.16 13.55
C TYR A 1 -8.99 1.61 13.07
N GLY A 2 -10.02 1.93 12.25
CA GLY A 2 -10.25 3.29 11.75
C GLY A 2 -10.43 4.32 12.85
N LEU A 3 -11.18 3.98 13.91
CA LEU A 3 -11.40 4.87 15.05
C LEU A 3 -10.10 5.25 15.75
N THR A 4 -9.24 4.30 16.06
CA THR A 4 -7.97 4.57 16.76
C THR A 4 -7.00 5.42 15.92
N LYS A 5 -7.03 5.25 14.58
CA LYS A 5 -6.27 6.13 13.68
C LYS A 5 -6.81 7.56 13.68
N TYR A 6 -8.15 7.70 13.62
CA TYR A 6 -8.80 9.00 13.68
C TYR A 6 -8.54 9.73 15.02
N GLU A 7 -8.65 9.03 16.15
CA GLU A 7 -8.33 9.59 17.46
C GLU A 7 -6.89 10.09 17.55
N GLY A 8 -5.93 9.37 16.94
CA GLY A 8 -4.54 9.83 16.83
C GLY A 8 -4.39 11.12 16.01
N GLU A 9 -5.14 11.25 14.91
CA GLU A 9 -5.15 12.49 14.11
C GLU A 9 -5.75 13.65 14.90
N GLU A 10 -6.85 13.44 15.63
CA GLU A 10 -7.48 14.46 16.46
C GLU A 10 -6.55 14.93 17.60
N ALA A 11 -5.81 14.00 18.21
CA ALA A 11 -4.80 14.34 19.20
C ALA A 11 -3.71 15.26 18.60
N VAL A 12 -3.22 14.93 17.40
CA VAL A 12 -2.22 15.79 16.71
C VAL A 12 -2.81 17.17 16.41
N ARG A 13 -4.03 17.25 15.87
CA ARG A 13 -4.69 18.53 15.53
C ARG A 13 -4.91 19.39 16.75
N SER A 14 -5.27 18.80 17.89
CA SER A 14 -5.56 19.54 19.12
C SER A 14 -4.30 20.02 19.88
N LEU A 15 -3.19 19.28 19.76
CA LEU A 15 -1.96 19.55 20.52
C LEU A 15 -0.87 20.27 19.71
N CYS A 16 -0.95 20.23 18.38
CA CYS A 16 0.08 20.80 17.52
C CYS A 16 -0.55 21.61 16.37
N GLU A 17 -0.48 22.91 16.45
CA GLU A 17 -1.01 23.81 15.43
C GLU A 17 -0.25 23.66 14.09
N LYS A 18 1.07 23.47 14.15
CA LYS A 18 1.94 23.31 12.98
C LYS A 18 2.23 21.83 12.74
N HIS A 19 1.35 21.13 12.01
CA HIS A 19 1.46 19.71 11.79
C HIS A 19 1.21 19.29 10.34
N TYR A 20 1.74 18.13 9.97
CA TYR A 20 1.36 17.39 8.79
C TYR A 20 0.84 16.02 9.20
N ILE A 21 -0.34 15.65 8.72
CA ILE A 21 -0.87 14.30 8.83
C ILE A 21 -0.79 13.66 7.46
N ALA A 22 0.13 12.72 7.28
CA ALA A 22 0.30 11.96 6.05
C ALA A 22 -0.45 10.63 6.14
N ARG A 23 -1.62 10.54 5.48
CA ARG A 23 -2.37 9.29 5.36
C ARG A 23 -1.80 8.44 4.23
N THR A 24 -1.57 7.16 4.51
CA THR A 24 -1.02 6.21 3.55
C THR A 24 -1.72 4.85 3.66
N SER A 25 -1.50 3.97 2.69
CA SER A 25 -2.06 2.61 2.68
C SER A 25 -1.12 1.61 2.00
N TRP A 26 -1.32 0.32 2.29
CA TRP A 26 -0.69 -0.82 1.62
C TRP A 26 0.82 -0.68 1.45
N LEU A 27 1.51 -0.34 2.55
CA LEU A 27 2.95 -0.10 2.56
C LEU A 27 3.74 -1.38 2.32
N TYR A 28 4.77 -1.27 1.47
CA TYR A 28 5.81 -2.27 1.27
C TYR A 28 7.19 -1.61 1.16
N GLY A 29 8.24 -2.34 1.47
CA GLY A 29 9.61 -1.81 1.48
C GLY A 29 10.64 -2.90 1.74
N HIS A 30 11.94 -2.56 1.64
CA HIS A 30 13.03 -3.51 1.76
C HIS A 30 13.21 -4.09 3.18
N HIS A 31 12.61 -3.47 4.19
CA HIS A 31 12.75 -3.91 5.59
C HIS A 31 11.41 -4.42 6.14
N GLY A 32 11.49 -5.55 6.84
CA GLY A 32 10.33 -6.18 7.47
C GLY A 32 9.44 -6.98 6.51
N LYS A 33 8.46 -7.67 7.08
CA LYS A 33 7.49 -8.46 6.32
C LYS A 33 6.51 -7.54 5.61
N ASN A 34 6.31 -7.75 4.32
CA ASN A 34 5.33 -7.02 3.52
C ASN A 34 4.67 -7.93 2.48
N PHE A 35 3.65 -7.41 1.79
CA PHE A 35 2.86 -8.19 0.86
C PHE A 35 3.66 -8.63 -0.37
N VAL A 36 4.54 -7.79 -0.92
CA VAL A 36 5.36 -8.10 -2.10
C VAL A 36 6.27 -9.29 -1.81
N GLU A 37 7.03 -9.23 -0.71
CA GLU A 37 7.91 -10.34 -0.29
C GLU A 37 7.12 -11.61 0.01
N THR A 38 5.94 -11.48 0.61
CA THR A 38 5.05 -12.61 0.86
C THR A 38 4.62 -13.27 -0.46
N MET A 39 4.19 -12.50 -1.45
CA MET A 39 3.80 -13.04 -2.75
C MET A 39 4.98 -13.76 -3.43
N ILE A 40 6.14 -13.13 -3.49
CA ILE A 40 7.34 -13.74 -4.10
C ILE A 40 7.71 -15.05 -3.39
N SER A 41 7.66 -15.10 -2.06
CA SER A 41 7.94 -16.32 -1.29
C SER A 41 6.91 -17.45 -1.49
N LEU A 42 5.74 -17.15 -2.04
CA LEU A 42 4.70 -18.12 -2.32
C LEU A 42 4.71 -18.62 -3.79
N ALA A 43 5.64 -18.14 -4.61
CA ALA A 43 5.65 -18.40 -6.05
C ALA A 43 5.76 -19.90 -6.41
N ASP A 44 6.44 -20.69 -5.60
CA ASP A 44 6.63 -22.14 -5.82
C ASP A 44 5.43 -23.00 -5.38
N ARG A 45 4.37 -22.39 -4.85
CA ARG A 45 3.18 -23.13 -4.45
C ARG A 45 2.35 -23.55 -5.65
N ALA A 46 1.70 -24.73 -5.54
CA ALA A 46 0.82 -25.26 -6.59
C ALA A 46 -0.35 -24.30 -6.91
N GLU A 47 -0.81 -23.54 -5.93
CA GLU A 47 -1.86 -22.51 -6.07
C GLU A 47 -1.66 -21.41 -5.02
N VAL A 48 -1.89 -20.16 -5.43
CA VAL A 48 -1.92 -18.99 -4.52
C VAL A 48 -3.27 -18.30 -4.66
N LYS A 49 -4.02 -18.18 -3.56
CA LYS A 49 -5.30 -17.46 -3.52
C LYS A 49 -5.14 -16.10 -2.89
N VAL A 50 -5.66 -15.06 -3.53
CA VAL A 50 -5.57 -13.68 -3.07
C VAL A 50 -6.91 -12.96 -3.18
N VAL A 51 -7.23 -12.19 -2.15
CA VAL A 51 -8.48 -11.43 -2.04
C VAL A 51 -8.62 -10.41 -3.18
N ASP A 52 -9.77 -10.39 -3.86
CA ASP A 52 -10.06 -9.50 -4.98
C ASP A 52 -11.16 -8.45 -4.70
N ASP A 53 -11.85 -8.57 -3.56
CA ASP A 53 -12.94 -7.68 -3.14
C ASP A 53 -12.50 -6.56 -2.18
N GLN A 54 -11.18 -6.32 -2.04
CA GLN A 54 -10.61 -5.18 -1.32
C GLN A 54 -9.74 -4.35 -2.27
N ILE A 55 -10.07 -3.06 -2.40
CA ILE A 55 -9.43 -2.12 -3.32
C ILE A 55 -8.67 -1.04 -2.52
N GLY A 56 -7.44 -0.74 -2.92
CA GLY A 56 -6.60 0.26 -2.25
C GLY A 56 -5.42 0.72 -3.12
N CYS A 57 -4.52 1.50 -2.52
CA CYS A 57 -3.37 2.11 -3.18
C CYS A 57 -2.07 1.50 -2.62
N PRO A 58 -1.36 0.63 -3.37
CA PRO A 58 -0.03 0.16 -2.98
C PRO A 58 0.95 1.33 -2.88
N THR A 59 1.76 1.35 -1.82
CA THR A 59 2.70 2.45 -1.57
C THR A 59 4.06 1.92 -1.16
N TRP A 60 5.08 2.19 -1.97
CA TRP A 60 6.46 1.92 -1.60
C TRP A 60 6.94 2.93 -0.55
N THR A 61 7.66 2.45 0.48
CA THR A 61 8.13 3.30 1.58
C THR A 61 9.04 4.45 1.12
N VAL A 62 9.80 4.26 0.04
CA VAL A 62 10.62 5.34 -0.56
C VAL A 62 9.74 6.43 -1.18
N GLU A 63 8.63 6.06 -1.84
CA GLU A 63 7.65 7.03 -2.35
C GLU A 63 6.98 7.79 -1.20
N LEU A 64 6.64 7.09 -0.11
CA LEU A 64 6.10 7.73 1.09
C LEU A 64 7.09 8.74 1.68
N ALA A 65 8.36 8.36 1.84
CA ALA A 65 9.39 9.25 2.38
C ALA A 65 9.59 10.49 1.50
N ASN A 66 9.71 10.31 0.20
CA ASN A 66 9.82 11.41 -0.76
C ASN A 66 8.57 12.30 -0.77
N GLY A 67 7.38 11.69 -0.66
CA GLY A 67 6.12 12.41 -0.53
C GLY A 67 6.06 13.27 0.73
N ILE A 68 6.49 12.75 1.88
CA ILE A 68 6.56 13.50 3.15
C ILE A 68 7.50 14.70 3.02
N VAL A 69 8.67 14.52 2.39
CA VAL A 69 9.60 15.64 2.14
C VAL A 69 8.93 16.75 1.32
N LYS A 70 8.16 16.39 0.29
CA LYS A 70 7.39 17.36 -0.52
C LYS A 70 6.35 18.13 0.32
N LEU A 71 5.78 17.53 1.36
CA LEU A 71 4.81 18.21 2.22
C LEU A 71 5.44 19.39 2.96
N LEU A 72 6.74 19.37 3.26
CA LEU A 72 7.42 20.44 3.99
C LEU A 72 7.35 21.80 3.27
N SER A 73 7.09 21.82 1.97
CA SER A 73 6.85 23.03 1.17
C SER A 73 5.38 23.40 1.01
N LYS A 74 4.45 22.64 1.59
CA LYS A 74 3.01 22.84 1.51
C LYS A 74 2.48 23.47 2.82
N PRO A 75 1.28 24.05 2.82
CA PRO A 75 0.60 24.45 4.07
C PRO A 75 0.44 23.28 5.04
N TYR A 76 0.42 23.57 6.35
CA TYR A 76 0.10 22.56 7.36
C TYR A 76 -1.29 21.96 7.11
N GLY A 77 -1.47 20.69 7.42
CA GLY A 77 -2.75 20.02 7.21
C GLY A 77 -2.65 18.51 7.03
N THR A 78 -3.73 17.94 6.51
CA THR A 78 -3.86 16.50 6.24
C THR A 78 -3.73 16.23 4.75
N TYR A 79 -2.86 15.26 4.40
CA TYR A 79 -2.56 14.88 3.02
C TYR A 79 -2.62 13.38 2.84
N HIS A 80 -3.00 12.93 1.65
CA HIS A 80 -2.85 11.55 1.23
C HIS A 80 -1.48 11.37 0.57
N VAL A 81 -0.65 10.49 1.10
CA VAL A 81 0.68 10.17 0.58
C VAL A 81 0.73 8.68 0.30
N CYS A 82 0.18 8.29 -0.83
CA CYS A 82 0.10 6.90 -1.29
C CYS A 82 0.45 6.80 -2.77
N GLY A 83 0.73 5.60 -3.26
CA GLY A 83 0.95 5.38 -4.69
C GLY A 83 -0.25 5.83 -5.52
N SER A 84 -0.01 6.49 -6.65
CA SER A 84 -1.06 6.97 -7.55
C SER A 84 -1.71 5.79 -8.29
N GLY A 85 -3.04 5.82 -8.41
CA GLY A 85 -3.86 4.73 -8.93
C GLY A 85 -4.27 3.75 -7.84
N PHE A 86 -5.01 2.72 -8.23
CA PHE A 86 -5.55 1.73 -7.30
C PHE A 86 -5.60 0.33 -7.92
N THR A 87 -5.73 -0.69 -7.09
CA THR A 87 -5.89 -2.08 -7.49
C THR A 87 -6.52 -2.90 -6.36
N SER A 88 -6.95 -4.14 -6.64
CA SER A 88 -7.22 -5.12 -5.60
C SER A 88 -5.94 -5.79 -5.10
N TRP A 89 -5.99 -6.52 -3.98
CA TRP A 89 -4.86 -7.36 -3.55
C TRP A 89 -4.49 -8.41 -4.60
N TYR A 90 -5.50 -9.00 -5.25
CA TYR A 90 -5.28 -9.92 -6.37
C TYR A 90 -4.60 -9.24 -7.57
N GLY A 91 -5.09 -8.07 -7.98
CA GLY A 91 -4.47 -7.29 -9.05
C GLY A 91 -3.04 -6.87 -8.71
N PHE A 92 -2.77 -6.52 -7.43
CA PHE A 92 -1.43 -6.22 -6.96
C PHE A 92 -0.51 -7.45 -7.02
N ALA A 93 -0.97 -8.62 -6.56
CA ALA A 93 -0.23 -9.88 -6.65
C ALA A 93 0.09 -10.25 -8.10
N LYS A 94 -0.89 -10.09 -9.01
CA LYS A 94 -0.71 -10.34 -10.45
C LYS A 94 0.40 -9.47 -11.05
N GLU A 95 0.43 -8.19 -10.70
CA GLU A 95 1.47 -7.28 -11.19
C GLU A 95 2.84 -7.58 -10.58
N ILE A 96 2.89 -7.98 -9.29
CA ILE A 96 4.13 -8.43 -8.63
C ILE A 96 4.74 -9.61 -9.40
N TYR A 97 3.97 -10.66 -9.66
CA TYR A 97 4.46 -11.84 -10.36
C TYR A 97 4.89 -11.52 -11.79
N LYS A 98 4.11 -10.70 -12.50
CA LYS A 98 4.44 -10.25 -13.84
C LYS A 98 5.78 -9.51 -13.88
N GLN A 99 6.01 -8.55 -12.98
CA GLN A 99 7.22 -7.75 -12.95
C GLN A 99 8.43 -8.53 -12.43
N ALA A 100 8.21 -9.49 -11.53
CA ALA A 100 9.26 -10.42 -11.07
C ALA A 100 9.58 -11.55 -12.04
N GLY A 101 8.87 -11.67 -13.20
CA GLY A 101 9.08 -12.73 -14.17
C GLY A 101 8.69 -14.12 -13.66
N LEU A 102 7.72 -14.22 -12.73
CA LEU A 102 7.29 -15.45 -12.08
C LEU A 102 5.94 -15.94 -12.66
N GLU A 103 5.89 -17.21 -13.06
CA GLU A 103 4.65 -17.87 -13.49
C GLU A 103 4.01 -18.58 -12.29
N VAL A 104 2.83 -18.12 -11.86
CA VAL A 104 2.14 -18.61 -10.66
C VAL A 104 0.67 -18.88 -10.97
N ASN A 105 0.15 -20.02 -10.52
CA ASN A 105 -1.28 -20.31 -10.55
C ASN A 105 -2.01 -19.44 -9.50
N LEU A 106 -2.26 -18.17 -9.86
CA LEU A 106 -2.88 -17.17 -9.00
C LEU A 106 -4.41 -17.17 -9.19
N GLN A 107 -5.15 -17.38 -8.12
CA GLN A 107 -6.61 -17.41 -8.10
C GLN A 107 -7.19 -16.28 -7.25
N PRO A 108 -8.25 -15.60 -7.71
CA PRO A 108 -8.97 -14.65 -6.88
C PRO A 108 -9.80 -15.38 -5.83
N CYS A 109 -9.99 -14.75 -4.67
CA CYS A 109 -10.92 -15.19 -3.64
C CYS A 109 -11.60 -13.99 -2.98
N THR A 110 -12.58 -14.24 -2.13
CA THR A 110 -13.29 -13.20 -1.38
C THR A 110 -12.72 -13.03 0.02
N THR A 111 -12.98 -11.87 0.64
CA THR A 111 -12.66 -11.62 2.06
C THR A 111 -13.30 -12.65 2.98
N ALA A 112 -14.48 -13.18 2.63
CA ALA A 112 -15.18 -14.21 3.42
C ALA A 112 -14.39 -15.52 3.51
N GLU A 113 -13.60 -15.85 2.48
CA GLU A 113 -12.74 -17.04 2.46
C GLU A 113 -11.45 -16.88 3.29
N PHE A 114 -11.08 -15.63 3.62
CA PHE A 114 -9.92 -15.30 4.47
C PHE A 114 -10.30 -14.41 5.65
N PRO A 115 -11.08 -14.91 6.62
CA PRO A 115 -11.54 -14.13 7.75
C PRO A 115 -10.35 -13.60 8.59
N ARG A 116 -10.43 -12.33 8.98
CA ARG A 116 -9.46 -11.64 9.85
C ARG A 116 -10.16 -11.13 11.10
N PRO A 117 -9.48 -11.07 12.28
CA PRO A 117 -10.08 -10.54 13.51
C PRO A 117 -10.64 -9.13 13.36
N ALA A 118 -9.96 -8.26 12.60
CA ALA A 118 -10.44 -6.91 12.28
C ALA A 118 -10.99 -6.87 10.85
N LYS A 119 -12.24 -6.42 10.71
CA LYS A 119 -12.86 -6.19 9.39
C LYS A 119 -12.07 -5.11 8.64
N ARG A 120 -11.63 -5.42 7.44
CA ARG A 120 -10.95 -4.48 6.53
C ARG A 120 -11.97 -3.78 5.64
N PRO A 121 -11.74 -2.51 5.27
CA PRO A 121 -12.59 -1.82 4.31
C PRO A 121 -12.49 -2.49 2.94
N THR A 122 -13.61 -2.58 2.23
CA THR A 122 -13.64 -3.07 0.84
C THR A 122 -13.08 -2.04 -0.13
N TYR A 123 -13.14 -0.76 0.23
CA TYR A 123 -12.64 0.34 -0.59
C TYR A 123 -11.86 1.34 0.27
N SER A 124 -10.56 1.44 0.06
CA SER A 124 -9.64 2.32 0.78
C SER A 124 -8.77 3.17 -0.17
N VAL A 125 -9.30 3.46 -1.36
CA VAL A 125 -8.61 4.29 -2.34
C VAL A 125 -8.51 5.73 -1.84
N MET A 126 -7.34 6.33 -2.02
CA MET A 126 -7.06 7.71 -1.69
C MET A 126 -6.52 8.43 -2.93
N ASP A 127 -6.95 9.66 -3.16
CA ASP A 127 -6.33 10.55 -4.13
C ASP A 127 -5.14 11.26 -3.47
N ASN A 128 -3.98 11.20 -4.11
CA ASN A 128 -2.73 11.77 -3.59
C ASN A 128 -2.35 13.10 -4.24
N ASP A 129 -3.22 13.71 -5.03
CA ASP A 129 -2.99 14.98 -5.73
C ASP A 129 -1.64 15.04 -6.48
N GLY A 130 -1.17 13.92 -7.01
CA GLY A 130 0.08 13.82 -7.75
C GLY A 130 1.36 13.86 -6.87
N ILE A 131 1.26 13.69 -5.57
CA ILE A 131 2.39 13.69 -4.64
C ILE A 131 3.33 12.51 -4.91
N CYS A 132 2.78 11.31 -5.13
CA CYS A 132 3.52 10.09 -5.44
C CYS A 132 3.29 9.64 -6.87
N ARG A 133 4.25 8.89 -7.42
CA ARG A 133 4.15 8.28 -8.76
C ARG A 133 3.11 7.16 -8.81
N LYS A 134 2.84 6.65 -10.02
CA LYS A 134 2.02 5.45 -10.21
C LYS A 134 2.60 4.27 -9.45
N TRP A 135 1.74 3.52 -8.75
CA TRP A 135 2.17 2.39 -7.93
C TRP A 135 2.89 1.30 -8.73
N GLN A 136 2.53 1.10 -10.02
CA GLN A 136 3.20 0.12 -10.88
C GLN A 136 4.65 0.49 -11.16
N THR A 137 4.93 1.79 -11.39
CA THR A 137 6.29 2.29 -11.60
C THR A 137 7.13 2.15 -10.33
N ALA A 138 6.54 2.48 -9.17
CA ALA A 138 7.21 2.32 -7.89
C ALA A 138 7.49 0.84 -7.56
N LEU A 139 6.58 -0.07 -7.93
CA LEU A 139 6.77 -1.51 -7.79
C LEU A 139 7.92 -2.01 -8.66
N HIS A 140 8.01 -1.52 -9.90
CA HIS A 140 9.12 -1.87 -10.81
C HIS A 140 10.47 -1.53 -10.18
N ASP A 141 10.64 -0.28 -9.76
CA ASP A 141 11.89 0.15 -9.13
C ASP A 141 12.20 -0.66 -7.85
N TYR A 142 11.17 -0.99 -7.07
CA TYR A 142 11.33 -1.83 -5.88
C TYR A 142 11.86 -3.23 -6.23
N ILE A 143 11.30 -3.89 -7.24
CA ILE A 143 11.71 -5.22 -7.66
C ILE A 143 13.14 -5.20 -8.21
N GLU A 144 13.49 -4.23 -9.05
CA GLU A 144 14.85 -4.06 -9.59
C GLU A 144 15.91 -3.83 -8.49
N LEU A 145 15.56 -3.10 -7.43
CA LEU A 145 16.46 -2.79 -6.31
C LEU A 145 16.49 -3.89 -5.23
N ARG A 146 15.61 -4.89 -5.33
CA ARG A 146 15.50 -5.96 -4.35
C ARG A 146 16.72 -6.88 -4.35
N ASP A 147 17.32 -7.09 -5.51
CA ASP A 147 18.42 -8.03 -5.74
C ASP A 147 19.80 -7.35 -5.66
N VAL A 148 19.88 -6.11 -5.20
CA VAL A 148 21.08 -5.33 -4.92
C VAL A 148 21.28 -5.25 -3.41
#